data_4eaf66c1544e62e6cbe61150d51b6d20
#
_entry.id   4eaf66c1544e62e6cbe61150d51b6d20
#
_cell.length_a   1.000
_cell.length_b   1.000
_cell.length_c   1.000
_cell.angle_alpha   90.00
_cell.angle_beta   90.00
_cell.angle_gamma   90.00
#
_symmetry.space_group_name_H-M   'P 1'
#
loop_
_entity.id
_entity.type
_entity.pdbx_description
1 polymer ?
#
loop_
_entity_poly.entity_id
_entity_poly.type
_entity_poly.pdbx_seq_one_letter_code
_entity_poly.pdbx_strand_id
1 'polypeptide(L)'
;MIENALVDWSRAQFALTAGYHWIFVPLTLGLAVIMATMETLYVIKKDEFWKRTAKFWMKLFAINFAVGIATGIILEFEFGTNWSNYSWFVGDIFGAPLAIEGILAFFMEATFFAVMFFGWNKVSKKTHLLATWMTGIGASISAVWILIANSWMQHPVGMEFNPDTVRHEMVDFWALVLNPVAIVKFFHSVSSGWMTGAIFVIGISSWYLLKKRETRFALASIRVAACVGIVGTLILMWSGDGSGVHAAKYQPMKLAAAEGLEKGGKAAPFSIVSGVEVPGVLSILATHDIDGYVPGIQDLLNGYTDHNGITYPSAEEKIEKGKLALNAFKEYRTLKDTDPTKAAEARQVLDENVDYFGYGYIEQPEELVPNVPLVYWSFRVMVGFGSFLLVLMFVVLWAERKGKMAQMTWLQWVALFSIPLVYMAGQAGWIVAEVGRQPWVIEGLLPTKAAVSSVSVGAVKTTFFLFVAIFTLFLAIEIRIMLKAIKQGPQIESK
;
A
#
# COMPACT_ATOMS: atom_id res chain seq x y z
N MET A 1 14.22 13.57 -26.07
CA MET A 1 13.81 12.23 -25.62
C MET A 1 14.33 12.06 -24.19
N ILE A 2 13.47 11.73 -23.26
CA ILE A 2 13.90 11.37 -21.89
C ILE A 2 14.62 10.03 -22.01
N GLU A 3 15.83 9.93 -21.46
CA GLU A 3 16.59 8.68 -21.48
C GLU A 3 15.82 7.59 -20.73
N ASN A 4 15.57 6.45 -21.34
CA ASN A 4 14.91 5.31 -20.67
C ASN A 4 15.64 4.94 -19.36
N ALA A 5 16.96 5.09 -19.35
CA ALA A 5 17.76 4.91 -18.14
C ALA A 5 17.38 5.85 -16.98
N LEU A 6 16.96 7.11 -17.25
CA LEU A 6 16.49 8.02 -16.21
C LEU A 6 15.19 7.52 -15.58
N VAL A 7 14.26 7.06 -16.41
CA VAL A 7 12.97 6.50 -15.95
C VAL A 7 13.20 5.28 -15.08
N ASP A 8 14.05 4.35 -15.54
CA ASP A 8 14.33 3.09 -14.83
C ASP A 8 15.00 3.34 -13.47
N TRP A 9 15.98 4.24 -13.40
CA TRP A 9 16.64 4.57 -12.13
C TRP A 9 15.72 5.34 -11.17
N SER A 10 14.87 6.24 -11.67
CA SER A 10 13.89 6.94 -10.84
C SER A 10 12.84 5.99 -10.28
N ARG A 11 12.36 5.03 -11.09
CA ARG A 11 11.47 3.95 -10.63
C ARG A 11 12.15 3.06 -9.59
N ALA A 12 13.39 2.65 -9.83
CA ALA A 12 14.14 1.82 -8.90
C ALA A 12 14.35 2.52 -7.56
N GLN A 13 14.66 3.83 -7.56
CA GLN A 13 14.83 4.60 -6.34
C GLN A 13 13.53 4.72 -5.56
N PHE A 14 12.42 5.05 -6.20
CA PHE A 14 11.12 5.11 -5.55
C PHE A 14 10.70 3.75 -4.98
N ALA A 15 10.89 2.67 -5.74
CA ALA A 15 10.61 1.31 -5.28
C ALA A 15 11.46 0.92 -4.06
N LEU A 16 12.74 1.33 -4.05
CA LEU A 16 13.64 1.14 -2.91
C LEU A 16 13.11 1.85 -1.67
N THR A 17 12.83 3.15 -1.78
CA THR A 17 12.38 3.98 -0.65
C THR A 17 11.03 3.53 -0.11
N ALA A 18 10.06 3.30 -0.99
CA ALA A 18 8.75 2.78 -0.62
C ALA A 18 8.83 1.39 0.00
N GLY A 19 9.65 0.50 -0.55
CA GLY A 19 9.89 -0.85 -0.02
C GLY A 19 10.49 -0.83 1.39
N TYR A 20 11.48 0.03 1.64
CA TYR A 20 12.03 0.19 3.00
C TYR A 20 11.01 0.82 3.95
N HIS A 21 10.32 1.87 3.54
CA HIS A 21 9.29 2.51 4.37
C HIS A 21 8.20 1.50 4.76
N TRP A 22 7.79 0.63 3.85
CA TRP A 22 6.80 -0.41 4.10
C TRP A 22 7.29 -1.57 4.99
N ILE A 23 8.54 -1.60 5.42
CA ILE A 23 8.98 -2.49 6.50
C ILE A 23 8.49 -1.95 7.86
N PHE A 24 8.48 -0.64 8.04
CA PHE A 24 8.20 0.00 9.33
C PHE A 24 6.72 0.32 9.54
N VAL A 25 6.02 0.78 8.50
CA VAL A 25 4.62 1.21 8.59
C VAL A 25 3.67 0.10 9.07
N PRO A 26 3.67 -1.12 8.48
CA PRO A 26 2.74 -2.17 8.91
C PRO A 26 2.97 -2.59 10.37
N LEU A 27 4.23 -2.64 10.79
CA LEU A 27 4.56 -2.98 12.18
C LEU A 27 4.07 -1.89 13.15
N THR A 28 4.20 -0.62 12.79
CA THR A 28 3.66 0.52 13.55
C THR A 28 2.15 0.38 13.72
N LEU A 29 1.40 0.21 12.63
CA LEU A 29 -0.06 0.07 12.65
C LEU A 29 -0.53 -1.12 13.52
N GLY A 30 0.13 -2.26 13.38
CA GLY A 30 -0.24 -3.47 14.12
C GLY A 30 0.12 -3.40 15.59
N LEU A 31 1.34 -2.96 15.94
CA LEU A 31 1.75 -2.82 17.33
C LEU A 31 0.90 -1.78 18.07
N ALA A 32 0.51 -0.67 17.41
CA ALA A 32 -0.33 0.35 18.01
C ALA A 32 -1.64 -0.23 18.57
N VAL A 33 -2.35 -1.02 17.79
CA VAL A 33 -3.62 -1.64 18.21
C VAL A 33 -3.39 -2.71 19.29
N ILE A 34 -2.35 -3.53 19.15
CA ILE A 34 -2.04 -4.59 20.11
C ILE A 34 -1.66 -4.00 21.47
N MET A 35 -0.76 -3.01 21.53
CA MET A 35 -0.35 -2.39 22.79
C MET A 35 -1.48 -1.58 23.43
N ALA A 36 -2.30 -0.87 22.64
CA ALA A 36 -3.48 -0.16 23.14
C ALA A 36 -4.52 -1.12 23.73
N THR A 37 -4.72 -2.30 23.10
CA THR A 37 -5.57 -3.36 23.65
C THR A 37 -5.03 -3.88 24.98
N MET A 38 -3.71 -4.10 25.10
CA MET A 38 -3.07 -4.53 26.35
C MET A 38 -3.17 -3.48 27.43
N GLU A 39 -3.02 -2.21 27.09
CA GLU A 39 -3.22 -1.12 28.06
C GLU A 39 -4.68 -0.97 28.46
N THR A 40 -5.62 -1.19 27.56
CA THR A 40 -7.06 -1.26 27.88
C THR A 40 -7.32 -2.34 28.94
N LEU A 41 -6.70 -3.52 28.79
CA LEU A 41 -6.78 -4.59 29.79
C LEU A 41 -6.17 -4.18 31.14
N TYR A 42 -5.08 -3.39 31.13
CA TYR A 42 -4.51 -2.81 32.35
C TYR A 42 -5.51 -1.90 33.07
N VAL A 43 -6.14 -0.99 32.36
CA VAL A 43 -7.08 -0.02 32.96
C VAL A 43 -8.33 -0.71 33.50
N ILE A 44 -8.86 -1.71 32.75
CA ILE A 44 -10.09 -2.45 33.16
C ILE A 44 -9.80 -3.40 34.33
N LYS A 45 -8.75 -4.23 34.21
CA LYS A 45 -8.44 -5.28 35.19
C LYS A 45 -7.65 -4.77 36.39
N LYS A 46 -7.05 -3.58 36.31
CA LYS A 46 -6.16 -2.97 37.30
C LYS A 46 -4.97 -3.87 37.70
N ASP A 47 -4.52 -4.76 36.76
CA ASP A 47 -3.43 -5.68 36.95
C ASP A 47 -2.13 -5.12 36.33
N GLU A 48 -1.13 -4.84 37.18
CA GLU A 48 0.18 -4.29 36.76
C GLU A 48 0.92 -5.19 35.75
N PHE A 49 0.55 -6.47 35.67
CA PHE A 49 1.03 -7.37 34.65
C PHE A 49 0.78 -6.83 33.24
N TRP A 50 -0.43 -6.30 32.98
CA TRP A 50 -0.78 -5.74 31.67
C TRP A 50 -0.07 -4.43 31.38
N LYS A 51 0.21 -3.61 32.40
CA LYS A 51 1.04 -2.40 32.27
C LYS A 51 2.46 -2.77 31.82
N ARG A 52 3.08 -3.73 32.50
CA ARG A 52 4.41 -4.24 32.14
C ARG A 52 4.43 -4.80 30.71
N THR A 53 3.39 -5.54 30.33
CA THR A 53 3.25 -6.13 29.01
C THR A 53 3.12 -5.03 27.92
N ALA A 54 2.23 -4.05 28.12
CA ALA A 54 2.06 -2.94 27.21
C ALA A 54 3.36 -2.12 27.04
N LYS A 55 4.04 -1.78 28.14
CA LYS A 55 5.32 -1.05 28.11
C LYS A 55 6.40 -1.74 27.28
N PHE A 56 6.47 -3.07 27.32
CA PHE A 56 7.43 -3.82 26.51
C PHE A 56 7.16 -3.63 25.02
N TRP A 57 5.90 -3.80 24.58
CA TRP A 57 5.54 -3.63 23.18
C TRP A 57 5.60 -2.18 22.73
N MET A 58 5.27 -1.20 23.61
CA MET A 58 5.47 0.23 23.34
C MET A 58 6.94 0.58 23.10
N LYS A 59 7.88 -0.07 23.79
CA LYS A 59 9.31 0.15 23.56
C LYS A 59 9.71 -0.30 22.15
N LEU A 60 9.21 -1.46 21.69
CA LEU A 60 9.49 -1.94 20.33
C LEU A 60 8.78 -1.07 19.29
N PHE A 61 7.55 -0.66 19.56
CA PHE A 61 6.84 0.32 18.74
C PHE A 61 7.64 1.61 18.55
N ALA A 62 8.15 2.20 19.64
CA ALA A 62 8.90 3.46 19.56
C ALA A 62 10.20 3.35 18.75
N ILE A 63 10.90 2.21 18.83
CA ILE A 63 12.11 1.96 18.03
C ILE A 63 11.75 1.94 16.54
N ASN A 64 10.72 1.17 16.16
CA ASN A 64 10.24 1.05 14.79
C ASN A 64 9.68 2.38 14.24
N PHE A 65 8.91 3.07 15.04
CA PHE A 65 8.26 4.33 14.70
C PHE A 65 9.26 5.43 14.32
N ALA A 66 10.36 5.55 15.08
CA ALA A 66 11.40 6.54 14.80
C ALA A 66 12.05 6.35 13.41
N VAL A 67 12.28 5.10 13.00
CA VAL A 67 12.84 4.80 11.67
C VAL A 67 11.77 4.97 10.58
N GLY A 68 10.52 4.59 10.89
CA GLY A 68 9.39 4.80 9.99
C GLY A 68 9.20 6.26 9.59
N ILE A 69 9.25 7.19 10.56
CA ILE A 69 9.18 8.64 10.28
C ILE A 69 10.33 9.07 9.36
N ALA A 70 11.56 8.67 9.65
CA ALA A 70 12.72 9.09 8.86
C ALA A 70 12.62 8.64 7.39
N THR A 71 12.18 7.42 7.15
CA THR A 71 12.00 6.88 5.79
C THR A 71 10.80 7.50 5.08
N GLY A 72 9.72 7.85 5.80
CA GLY A 72 8.54 8.52 5.24
C GLY A 72 8.86 9.92 4.74
N ILE A 73 9.57 10.72 5.53
CA ILE A 73 10.00 12.06 5.13
C ILE A 73 10.84 12.02 3.85
N ILE A 74 11.77 11.06 3.73
CA ILE A 74 12.59 10.92 2.53
C ILE A 74 11.72 10.56 1.31
N LEU A 75 10.73 9.67 1.48
CA LEU A 75 9.80 9.29 0.40
C LEU A 75 9.00 10.49 -0.11
N GLU A 76 8.53 11.38 0.77
CA GLU A 76 7.83 12.60 0.38
C GLU A 76 8.73 13.55 -0.42
N PHE A 77 9.99 13.71 -0.04
CA PHE A 77 10.94 14.54 -0.80
C PHE A 77 11.19 14.03 -2.22
N GLU A 78 11.05 12.73 -2.49
CA GLU A 78 11.22 12.17 -3.83
C GLU A 78 10.20 12.71 -4.83
N PHE A 79 9.00 13.09 -4.40
CA PHE A 79 8.00 13.72 -5.27
C PHE A 79 8.48 15.05 -5.85
N GLY A 80 9.24 15.83 -5.08
CA GLY A 80 9.83 17.08 -5.55
C GLY A 80 11.13 16.91 -6.33
N THR A 81 11.92 15.88 -6.03
CA THR A 81 13.23 15.66 -6.65
C THR A 81 13.16 14.82 -7.93
N ASN A 82 12.67 13.61 -7.86
CA ASN A 82 12.68 12.67 -8.98
C ASN A 82 11.40 12.70 -9.83
N TRP A 83 10.29 13.22 -9.28
CA TRP A 83 8.95 13.18 -9.85
C TRP A 83 8.30 14.56 -9.95
N SER A 84 9.08 15.61 -10.21
CA SER A 84 8.58 16.98 -10.24
C SER A 84 7.53 17.22 -11.31
N ASN A 85 7.60 16.55 -12.47
CA ASN A 85 6.58 16.66 -13.51
C ASN A 85 5.25 16.05 -13.04
N TYR A 86 5.31 14.92 -12.33
CA TYR A 86 4.14 14.37 -11.66
C TYR A 86 3.56 15.36 -10.64
N SER A 87 4.39 15.89 -9.74
CA SER A 87 3.96 16.83 -8.71
C SER A 87 3.32 18.09 -9.29
N TRP A 88 3.85 18.58 -10.41
CA TRP A 88 3.26 19.69 -11.14
C TRP A 88 1.89 19.31 -11.75
N PHE A 89 1.80 18.15 -12.39
CA PHE A 89 0.63 17.69 -13.13
C PHE A 89 -0.58 17.44 -12.22
N VAL A 90 -0.35 16.96 -10.98
CA VAL A 90 -1.42 16.66 -10.02
C VAL A 90 -1.79 17.86 -9.13
N GLY A 91 -0.89 18.83 -8.98
CA GLY A 91 -1.13 20.07 -8.25
C GLY A 91 -1.74 19.89 -6.87
N ASP A 92 -2.93 20.49 -6.69
CA ASP A 92 -3.68 20.50 -5.43
C ASP A 92 -4.36 19.16 -5.11
N ILE A 93 -4.62 18.32 -6.10
CA ILE A 93 -5.22 16.98 -5.90
C ILE A 93 -4.35 16.09 -5.01
N PHE A 94 -3.03 16.18 -5.16
CA PHE A 94 -2.08 15.45 -4.32
C PHE A 94 -1.64 16.29 -3.12
N GLY A 95 -1.45 17.60 -3.31
CA GLY A 95 -0.98 18.50 -2.28
C GLY A 95 -1.95 18.66 -1.11
N ALA A 96 -3.27 18.68 -1.34
CA ALA A 96 -4.26 18.83 -0.27
C ALA A 96 -4.27 17.61 0.68
N PRO A 97 -4.35 16.35 0.25
CA PRO A 97 -4.19 15.19 1.11
C PRO A 97 -2.90 15.18 1.93
N LEU A 98 -1.74 15.47 1.32
CA LEU A 98 -0.45 15.51 2.02
C LEU A 98 -0.38 16.63 3.07
N ALA A 99 -0.92 17.83 2.76
CA ALA A 99 -0.96 18.94 3.71
C ALA A 99 -1.82 18.58 4.93
N ILE A 100 -2.99 17.97 4.71
CA ILE A 100 -3.87 17.53 5.80
C ILE A 100 -3.21 16.42 6.61
N GLU A 101 -2.53 15.47 5.97
CA GLU A 101 -1.75 14.43 6.64
C GLU A 101 -0.72 15.05 7.58
N GLY A 102 0.12 15.96 7.08
CA GLY A 102 1.16 16.63 7.86
C GLY A 102 0.59 17.42 9.04
N ILE A 103 -0.45 18.22 8.81
CA ILE A 103 -1.02 19.09 9.84
C ILE A 103 -1.85 18.30 10.87
N LEU A 104 -2.73 17.41 10.42
CA LEU A 104 -3.68 16.73 11.29
C LEU A 104 -3.09 15.43 11.87
N ALA A 105 -2.61 14.53 11.01
CA ALA A 105 -2.19 13.20 11.44
C ALA A 105 -0.83 13.24 12.14
N PHE A 106 0.19 13.81 11.53
CA PHE A 106 1.54 13.81 12.07
C PHE A 106 1.65 14.59 13.39
N PHE A 107 1.05 15.78 13.49
CA PHE A 107 1.07 16.54 14.76
C PHE A 107 0.27 15.84 15.87
N MET A 108 -0.86 15.22 15.53
CA MET A 108 -1.64 14.43 16.48
C MET A 108 -0.81 13.22 16.95
N GLU A 109 -0.23 12.48 16.03
CA GLU A 109 0.57 11.30 16.31
C GLU A 109 1.79 11.65 17.19
N ALA A 110 2.56 12.66 16.82
CA ALA A 110 3.74 13.09 17.58
C ALA A 110 3.39 13.58 19.00
N THR A 111 2.27 14.33 19.14
CA THR A 111 1.81 14.83 20.45
C THR A 111 1.41 13.69 21.37
N PHE A 112 0.55 12.78 20.88
CA PHE A 112 0.08 11.67 21.70
C PHE A 112 1.14 10.59 21.93
N PHE A 113 2.07 10.41 20.98
CA PHE A 113 3.25 9.57 21.19
C PHE A 113 4.09 10.04 22.38
N ALA A 114 4.33 11.35 22.50
CA ALA A 114 5.07 11.90 23.62
C ALA A 114 4.36 11.64 24.97
N VAL A 115 3.04 11.79 25.03
CA VAL A 115 2.25 11.47 26.22
C VAL A 115 2.26 9.97 26.51
N MET A 116 2.09 9.13 25.50
CA MET A 116 2.12 7.67 25.60
C MET A 116 3.47 7.17 26.11
N PHE A 117 4.58 7.71 25.63
CA PHE A 117 5.90 7.21 25.99
C PHE A 117 6.41 7.74 27.33
N PHE A 118 6.18 9.04 27.62
CA PHE A 118 6.71 9.74 28.80
C PHE A 118 5.67 9.98 29.89
N GLY A 119 4.40 9.67 29.66
CA GLY A 119 3.28 10.07 30.52
C GLY A 119 2.91 9.08 31.64
N TRP A 120 3.46 7.87 31.68
CA TRP A 120 3.05 6.78 32.58
C TRP A 120 2.81 7.16 34.04
N ASN A 121 3.63 8.04 34.59
CA ASN A 121 3.53 8.50 35.99
C ASN A 121 3.17 9.99 36.10
N LYS A 122 2.82 10.65 34.95
CA LYS A 122 2.56 12.10 34.90
C LYS A 122 1.09 12.42 34.64
N VAL A 123 0.36 11.51 34.01
CA VAL A 123 -1.06 11.68 33.70
C VAL A 123 -1.91 10.55 34.28
N SER A 124 -3.23 10.73 34.31
CA SER A 124 -4.13 9.69 34.77
C SER A 124 -4.08 8.45 33.86
N LYS A 125 -4.39 7.25 34.40
CA LYS A 125 -4.45 6.01 33.62
C LYS A 125 -5.38 6.11 32.40
N LYS A 126 -6.50 6.82 32.53
CA LYS A 126 -7.45 7.03 31.42
C LYS A 126 -6.90 7.97 30.34
N THR A 127 -6.24 9.05 30.77
CA THR A 127 -5.58 9.99 29.85
C THR A 127 -4.44 9.33 29.09
N HIS A 128 -3.67 8.49 29.78
CA HIS A 128 -2.58 7.71 29.15
C HIS A 128 -3.13 6.73 28.12
N LEU A 129 -4.16 5.97 28.46
CA LEU A 129 -4.84 5.06 27.54
C LEU A 129 -5.40 5.80 26.32
N LEU A 130 -6.02 6.97 26.53
CA LEU A 130 -6.48 7.81 25.43
C LEU A 130 -5.32 8.19 24.52
N ALA A 131 -4.18 8.60 25.08
CA ALA A 131 -3.01 8.96 24.28
C ALA A 131 -2.49 7.76 23.47
N THR A 132 -2.48 6.56 24.02
CA THR A 132 -2.08 5.34 23.33
C THR A 132 -2.99 5.03 22.14
N TRP A 133 -4.32 5.10 22.33
CA TRP A 133 -5.27 4.93 21.23
C TRP A 133 -5.15 6.04 20.19
N MET A 134 -4.99 7.31 20.62
CA MET A 134 -4.83 8.43 19.69
C MET A 134 -3.56 8.36 18.85
N THR A 135 -2.47 7.80 19.39
CA THR A 135 -1.26 7.51 18.60
C THR A 135 -1.56 6.51 17.47
N GLY A 136 -2.27 5.41 17.77
CA GLY A 136 -2.64 4.42 16.75
C GLY A 136 -3.68 4.94 15.74
N ILE A 137 -4.63 5.75 16.19
CA ILE A 137 -5.61 6.42 15.32
C ILE A 137 -4.90 7.44 14.43
N GLY A 138 -3.93 8.21 14.95
CA GLY A 138 -3.12 9.15 14.19
C GLY A 138 -2.39 8.47 13.04
N ALA A 139 -1.70 7.37 13.32
CA ALA A 139 -1.05 6.56 12.29
C ALA A 139 -2.03 6.02 11.22
N SER A 140 -3.25 5.66 11.65
CA SER A 140 -4.30 5.21 10.72
C SER A 140 -4.87 6.37 9.89
N ILE A 141 -4.99 7.58 10.46
CA ILE A 141 -5.43 8.79 9.73
C ILE A 141 -4.35 9.22 8.71
N SER A 142 -3.07 9.13 9.06
CA SER A 142 -1.98 9.33 8.09
C SER A 142 -2.14 8.37 6.91
N ALA A 143 -2.37 7.08 7.17
CA ALA A 143 -2.64 6.11 6.12
C ALA A 143 -3.88 6.45 5.26
N VAL A 144 -4.94 7.07 5.81
CA VAL A 144 -6.10 7.52 5.00
C VAL A 144 -5.65 8.48 3.91
N TRP A 145 -4.93 9.55 4.28
CA TRP A 145 -4.62 10.62 3.35
C TRP A 145 -3.67 10.20 2.24
N ILE A 146 -2.60 9.45 2.58
CA ILE A 146 -1.68 8.94 1.54
C ILE A 146 -2.34 7.89 0.64
N LEU A 147 -3.28 7.09 1.17
CA LEU A 147 -4.00 6.10 0.37
C LEU A 147 -5.11 6.73 -0.48
N ILE A 148 -5.70 7.86 -0.09
CA ILE A 148 -6.56 8.66 -0.97
C ILE A 148 -5.77 9.12 -2.18
N ALA A 149 -4.59 9.73 -1.98
CA ALA A 149 -3.72 10.18 -3.05
C ALA A 149 -3.28 9.01 -3.97
N ASN A 150 -2.82 7.90 -3.39
CA ASN A 150 -2.42 6.72 -4.16
C ASN A 150 -3.59 6.06 -4.91
N SER A 151 -4.79 6.06 -4.35
CA SER A 151 -5.98 5.49 -5.00
C SER A 151 -6.47 6.37 -6.14
N TRP A 152 -6.36 7.68 -6.02
CA TRP A 152 -6.66 8.59 -7.10
C TRP A 152 -5.75 8.33 -8.33
N MET A 153 -4.48 8.02 -8.11
CA MET A 153 -3.58 7.65 -9.20
C MET A 153 -4.04 6.39 -9.96
N GLN A 154 -4.83 5.53 -9.33
CA GLN A 154 -5.35 4.28 -9.90
C GLN A 154 -6.76 4.42 -10.48
N HIS A 155 -7.53 5.36 -9.97
CA HIS A 155 -8.86 5.72 -10.44
C HIS A 155 -9.05 7.23 -10.25
N PRO A 156 -8.59 8.05 -11.22
CA PRO A 156 -8.66 9.51 -11.14
C PRO A 156 -10.11 10.00 -11.25
N VAL A 157 -10.57 10.72 -10.23
CA VAL A 157 -11.92 11.30 -10.12
C VAL A 157 -11.88 12.67 -9.48
N GLY A 158 -12.94 13.47 -9.66
CA GLY A 158 -13.10 14.78 -9.00
C GLY A 158 -12.12 15.84 -9.51
N MET A 159 -11.69 15.75 -10.76
CA MET A 159 -10.73 16.67 -11.37
C MET A 159 -11.14 17.04 -12.78
N GLU A 160 -10.62 18.16 -13.26
CA GLU A 160 -10.68 18.60 -14.66
C GLU A 160 -9.28 18.98 -15.16
N PHE A 161 -9.00 18.70 -16.43
CA PHE A 161 -7.74 19.10 -17.04
C PHE A 161 -7.80 20.57 -17.49
N ASN A 162 -6.91 21.40 -16.96
CA ASN A 162 -6.73 22.77 -17.37
C ASN A 162 -5.52 22.88 -18.32
N PRO A 163 -5.74 23.11 -19.63
CA PRO A 163 -4.64 23.19 -20.62
C PRO A 163 -3.82 24.49 -20.52
N ASP A 164 -4.31 25.51 -19.83
CA ASP A 164 -3.55 26.74 -19.62
C ASP A 164 -2.47 26.57 -18.56
N THR A 165 -2.77 25.86 -17.50
CA THR A 165 -1.84 25.54 -16.40
C THR A 165 -1.09 24.22 -16.61
N VAL A 166 -1.56 23.36 -17.55
CA VAL A 166 -1.06 22.00 -17.79
C VAL A 166 -1.17 21.15 -16.51
N ARG A 167 -2.32 21.25 -15.83
CA ARG A 167 -2.60 20.56 -14.58
C ARG A 167 -3.98 19.94 -14.61
N HIS A 168 -4.12 18.88 -13.84
CA HIS A 168 -5.42 18.49 -13.34
C HIS A 168 -5.73 19.31 -12.08
N GLU A 169 -6.83 20.02 -12.11
CA GLU A 169 -7.31 20.85 -11.01
C GLU A 169 -8.46 20.14 -10.30
N MET A 170 -8.47 20.22 -8.98
CA MET A 170 -9.50 19.57 -8.16
C MET A 170 -10.81 20.38 -8.25
N VAL A 171 -11.86 19.72 -8.74
CA VAL A 171 -13.22 20.31 -8.82
C VAL A 171 -14.17 19.71 -7.79
N ASP A 172 -13.93 18.49 -7.32
CA ASP A 172 -14.73 17.85 -6.29
C ASP A 172 -13.85 17.12 -5.26
N PHE A 173 -13.63 17.78 -4.13
CA PHE A 173 -12.87 17.22 -3.01
C PHE A 173 -13.51 15.95 -2.41
N TRP A 174 -14.86 15.89 -2.36
CA TRP A 174 -15.52 14.74 -1.78
C TRP A 174 -15.50 13.53 -2.70
N ALA A 175 -15.55 13.70 -4.02
CA ALA A 175 -15.32 12.62 -4.96
C ALA A 175 -13.91 12.02 -4.81
N LEU A 176 -12.90 12.86 -4.52
CA LEU A 176 -11.54 12.43 -4.22
C LEU A 176 -11.49 11.60 -2.92
N VAL A 177 -12.02 12.15 -1.81
CA VAL A 177 -11.95 11.53 -0.48
C VAL A 177 -12.77 10.25 -0.38
N LEU A 178 -13.95 10.24 -0.99
CA LEU A 178 -14.88 9.11 -1.00
C LEU A 178 -14.68 8.16 -2.19
N ASN A 179 -13.54 8.25 -2.86
CA ASN A 179 -13.16 7.35 -3.93
C ASN A 179 -13.29 5.88 -3.44
N PRO A 180 -14.11 5.04 -4.08
CA PRO A 180 -14.34 3.67 -3.63
C PRO A 180 -13.06 2.82 -3.57
N VAL A 181 -12.11 3.10 -4.46
CA VAL A 181 -10.78 2.46 -4.44
C VAL A 181 -10.01 2.85 -3.17
N ALA A 182 -10.11 4.11 -2.72
CA ALA A 182 -9.43 4.59 -1.50
C ALA A 182 -9.98 3.91 -0.24
N ILE A 183 -11.31 3.77 -0.15
CA ILE A 183 -11.96 3.12 0.99
C ILE A 183 -11.48 1.67 1.14
N VAL A 184 -11.56 0.90 0.07
CA VAL A 184 -11.17 -0.51 0.08
C VAL A 184 -9.66 -0.66 0.35
N LYS A 185 -8.84 0.18 -0.28
CA LYS A 185 -7.39 0.16 -0.12
C LYS A 185 -6.95 0.53 1.30
N PHE A 186 -7.65 1.48 1.94
CA PHE A 186 -7.41 1.83 3.33
C PHE A 186 -7.61 0.61 4.24
N PHE A 187 -8.75 -0.05 4.16
CA PHE A 187 -9.01 -1.24 4.98
C PHE A 187 -8.01 -2.35 4.68
N HIS A 188 -7.66 -2.56 3.41
CA HIS A 188 -6.68 -3.58 3.01
C HIS A 188 -5.29 -3.29 3.59
N SER A 189 -4.79 -2.08 3.43
CA SER A 189 -3.43 -1.70 3.86
C SER A 189 -3.32 -1.64 5.38
N VAL A 190 -4.29 -1.03 6.09
CA VAL A 190 -4.25 -0.93 7.55
C VAL A 190 -4.41 -2.29 8.22
N SER A 191 -5.32 -3.12 7.74
CA SER A 191 -5.53 -4.47 8.31
C SER A 191 -4.36 -5.43 8.00
N SER A 192 -3.64 -5.24 6.89
CA SER A 192 -2.38 -5.94 6.64
C SER A 192 -1.32 -5.57 7.69
N GLY A 193 -1.32 -4.32 8.14
CA GLY A 193 -0.51 -3.87 9.28
C GLY A 193 -0.88 -4.58 10.58
N TRP A 194 -2.19 -4.76 10.86
CA TRP A 194 -2.63 -5.50 12.05
C TRP A 194 -2.16 -6.97 12.00
N MET A 195 -2.23 -7.61 10.85
CA MET A 195 -1.68 -8.96 10.64
C MET A 195 -0.16 -8.98 10.85
N THR A 196 0.57 -8.00 10.33
CA THR A 196 2.02 -7.89 10.49
C THR A 196 2.42 -7.76 11.96
N GLY A 197 1.79 -6.84 12.70
CA GLY A 197 2.03 -6.69 14.14
C GLY A 197 1.67 -7.94 14.93
N ALA A 198 0.57 -8.62 14.58
CA ALA A 198 0.15 -9.85 15.22
C ALA A 198 1.18 -10.97 15.03
N ILE A 199 1.63 -11.23 13.82
CA ILE A 199 2.64 -12.25 13.53
C ILE A 199 3.98 -11.91 14.18
N PHE A 200 4.38 -10.64 14.19
CA PHE A 200 5.58 -10.19 14.90
C PHE A 200 5.48 -10.49 16.40
N VAL A 201 4.37 -10.11 17.05
CA VAL A 201 4.15 -10.36 18.48
C VAL A 201 4.09 -11.87 18.78
N ILE A 202 3.39 -12.65 17.98
CA ILE A 202 3.30 -14.11 18.13
C ILE A 202 4.67 -14.76 17.98
N GLY A 203 5.46 -14.34 16.97
CA GLY A 203 6.79 -14.88 16.71
C GLY A 203 7.78 -14.59 17.84
N ILE A 204 7.85 -13.33 18.30
CA ILE A 204 8.72 -12.95 19.43
C ILE A 204 8.27 -13.63 20.73
N SER A 205 6.97 -13.72 21.00
CA SER A 205 6.45 -14.43 22.15
C SER A 205 6.75 -15.93 22.08
N SER A 206 6.72 -16.54 20.89
CA SER A 206 7.12 -17.93 20.67
C SER A 206 8.61 -18.14 20.96
N TRP A 207 9.46 -17.18 20.62
CA TRP A 207 10.87 -17.21 21.01
C TRP A 207 11.06 -17.23 22.53
N TYR A 208 10.26 -16.47 23.31
CA TYR A 208 10.29 -16.54 24.77
C TYR A 208 9.89 -17.91 25.28
N LEU A 209 8.87 -18.56 24.68
CA LEU A 209 8.46 -19.92 25.04
C LEU A 209 9.57 -20.95 24.73
N LEU A 210 10.22 -20.86 23.57
CA LEU A 210 11.37 -21.69 23.20
C LEU A 210 12.53 -21.55 24.20
N LYS A 211 12.74 -20.35 24.72
CA LYS A 211 13.75 -20.10 25.78
C LYS A 211 13.27 -20.39 27.18
N LYS A 212 12.02 -20.84 27.35
CA LYS A 212 11.37 -21.09 28.65
C LYS A 212 11.43 -19.89 29.59
N ARG A 213 11.30 -18.68 29.01
CA ARG A 213 11.35 -17.40 29.74
C ARG A 213 10.02 -16.66 29.57
N GLU A 214 9.62 -15.92 30.61
CA GLU A 214 8.46 -15.04 30.59
C GLU A 214 7.18 -15.71 30.01
N THR A 215 6.92 -16.98 30.40
CA THR A 215 5.85 -17.80 29.82
C THR A 215 4.46 -17.13 29.91
N ARG A 216 4.13 -16.55 31.10
CA ARG A 216 2.84 -15.83 31.27
C ARG A 216 2.71 -14.65 30.33
N PHE A 217 3.78 -13.85 30.19
CA PHE A 217 3.86 -12.73 29.30
C PHE A 217 3.69 -13.17 27.83
N ALA A 218 4.42 -14.21 27.43
CA ALA A 218 4.38 -14.74 26.07
C ALA A 218 2.98 -15.25 25.69
N LEU A 219 2.34 -16.07 26.52
CA LEU A 219 1.00 -16.60 26.26
C LEU A 219 -0.06 -15.49 26.23
N ALA A 220 0.02 -14.52 27.14
CA ALA A 220 -0.90 -13.39 27.15
C ALA A 220 -0.76 -12.51 25.89
N SER A 221 0.48 -12.27 25.46
CA SER A 221 0.78 -11.52 24.23
C SER A 221 0.28 -12.26 22.98
N ILE A 222 0.53 -13.58 22.89
CA ILE A 222 0.02 -14.43 21.80
C ILE A 222 -1.50 -14.35 21.70
N ARG A 223 -2.22 -14.45 22.84
CA ARG A 223 -3.69 -14.39 22.84
C ARG A 223 -4.21 -13.08 22.27
N VAL A 224 -3.70 -11.94 22.75
CA VAL A 224 -4.13 -10.61 22.27
C VAL A 224 -3.78 -10.45 20.80
N ALA A 225 -2.53 -10.76 20.43
CA ALA A 225 -2.06 -10.60 19.06
C ALA A 225 -2.83 -11.49 18.07
N ALA A 226 -3.08 -12.75 18.41
CA ALA A 226 -3.85 -13.66 17.55
C ALA A 226 -5.29 -13.17 17.34
N CYS A 227 -5.95 -12.64 18.40
CA CYS A 227 -7.30 -12.05 18.24
C CYS A 227 -7.29 -10.83 17.32
N VAL A 228 -6.35 -9.90 17.52
CA VAL A 228 -6.22 -8.71 16.65
C VAL A 228 -5.88 -9.12 15.22
N GLY A 229 -4.95 -10.03 15.04
CA GLY A 229 -4.52 -10.51 13.73
C GLY A 229 -5.62 -11.23 12.96
N ILE A 230 -6.42 -12.09 13.61
CA ILE A 230 -7.56 -12.76 12.98
C ILE A 230 -8.60 -11.72 12.51
N VAL A 231 -8.96 -10.76 13.36
CA VAL A 231 -9.89 -9.68 12.98
C VAL A 231 -9.32 -8.89 11.81
N GLY A 232 -8.06 -8.48 11.89
CA GLY A 232 -7.38 -7.78 10.79
C GLY A 232 -7.40 -8.59 9.50
N THR A 233 -7.09 -9.89 9.54
CA THR A 233 -7.05 -10.73 8.34
C THR A 233 -8.44 -10.96 7.73
N LEU A 234 -9.49 -11.02 8.54
CA LEU A 234 -10.87 -11.10 8.01
C LEU A 234 -11.26 -9.81 7.28
N ILE A 235 -10.87 -8.63 7.82
CA ILE A 235 -11.05 -7.34 7.13
C ILE A 235 -10.19 -7.30 5.86
N LEU A 236 -8.96 -7.81 5.91
CA LEU A 236 -8.06 -7.92 4.77
C LEU A 236 -8.65 -8.76 3.63
N MET A 237 -9.29 -9.88 3.95
CA MET A 237 -9.96 -10.73 2.95
C MET A 237 -11.15 -10.01 2.30
N TRP A 238 -12.03 -9.40 3.11
CA TRP A 238 -13.15 -8.62 2.61
C TRP A 238 -12.70 -7.47 1.71
N SER A 239 -11.72 -6.70 2.12
CA SER A 239 -11.17 -5.60 1.34
C SER A 239 -10.32 -6.07 0.14
N GLY A 240 -9.75 -7.27 0.21
CA GLY A 240 -9.07 -7.93 -0.90
C GLY A 240 -10.03 -8.28 -2.05
N ASP A 241 -11.20 -8.83 -1.72
CA ASP A 241 -12.28 -9.07 -2.67
C ASP A 241 -12.71 -7.77 -3.37
N GLY A 242 -13.02 -6.71 -2.61
CA GLY A 242 -13.33 -5.40 -3.19
C GLY A 242 -12.21 -4.81 -4.05
N SER A 243 -10.93 -5.07 -3.69
CA SER A 243 -9.78 -4.64 -4.52
C SER A 243 -9.73 -5.39 -5.85
N GLY A 244 -10.09 -6.67 -5.87
CA GLY A 244 -10.22 -7.47 -7.10
C GLY A 244 -11.29 -6.91 -8.03
N VAL A 245 -12.48 -6.62 -7.51
CA VAL A 245 -13.59 -6.00 -8.28
C VAL A 245 -13.19 -4.63 -8.84
N HIS A 246 -12.53 -3.78 -8.02
CA HIS A 246 -12.07 -2.47 -8.50
C HIS A 246 -10.95 -2.59 -9.54
N ALA A 247 -10.04 -3.57 -9.41
CA ALA A 247 -9.03 -3.84 -10.41
C ALA A 247 -9.67 -4.28 -11.74
N ALA A 248 -10.67 -5.17 -11.70
CA ALA A 248 -11.42 -5.58 -12.87
C ALA A 248 -12.08 -4.39 -13.60
N LYS A 249 -12.66 -3.47 -12.81
CA LYS A 249 -13.42 -2.35 -13.34
C LYS A 249 -12.55 -1.19 -13.84
N TYR A 250 -11.52 -0.82 -13.10
CA TYR A 250 -10.75 0.40 -13.36
C TYR A 250 -9.34 0.14 -13.90
N GLN A 251 -8.79 -1.04 -13.67
CA GLN A 251 -7.44 -1.43 -14.08
C GLN A 251 -7.40 -2.86 -14.62
N PRO A 252 -8.19 -3.18 -15.67
CA PRO A 252 -8.34 -4.56 -16.16
C PRO A 252 -7.01 -5.18 -16.62
N MET A 253 -6.07 -4.41 -17.17
CA MET A 253 -4.74 -4.90 -17.53
C MET A 253 -3.94 -5.38 -16.31
N LYS A 254 -4.07 -4.70 -15.18
CA LYS A 254 -3.46 -5.14 -13.91
C LYS A 254 -4.01 -6.50 -13.47
N LEU A 255 -5.33 -6.68 -13.53
CA LEU A 255 -5.97 -7.95 -13.16
C LEU A 255 -5.53 -9.07 -14.12
N ALA A 256 -5.58 -8.81 -15.43
CA ALA A 256 -5.15 -9.78 -16.44
C ALA A 256 -3.69 -10.21 -16.24
N ALA A 257 -2.79 -9.26 -15.91
CA ALA A 257 -1.39 -9.55 -15.61
C ALA A 257 -1.23 -10.32 -14.30
N ALA A 258 -1.99 -9.98 -13.24
CA ALA A 258 -1.94 -10.68 -11.96
C ALA A 258 -2.44 -12.12 -12.07
N GLU A 259 -3.37 -12.39 -12.97
CA GLU A 259 -3.89 -13.73 -13.24
C GLU A 259 -3.15 -14.47 -14.35
N GLY A 260 -2.30 -13.77 -15.12
CA GLY A 260 -1.67 -14.34 -16.32
C GLY A 260 -2.69 -14.69 -17.39
N LEU A 261 -3.80 -13.93 -17.45
CA LEU A 261 -4.91 -14.18 -18.35
C LEU A 261 -4.63 -13.60 -19.74
N GLU A 262 -4.20 -14.44 -20.66
CA GLU A 262 -3.91 -14.03 -22.04
C GLU A 262 -5.18 -13.69 -22.82
N LYS A 263 -6.20 -14.57 -22.74
CA LYS A 263 -7.49 -14.40 -23.40
C LYS A 263 -8.58 -14.41 -22.34
N GLY A 264 -9.45 -13.43 -22.41
CA GLY A 264 -10.61 -13.33 -21.53
C GLY A 264 -11.77 -14.21 -21.95
N GLY A 265 -12.82 -14.14 -21.15
CA GLY A 265 -14.04 -14.90 -21.41
C GLY A 265 -15.01 -14.87 -20.23
N LYS A 266 -16.14 -15.55 -20.44
CA LYS A 266 -17.06 -15.91 -19.36
C LYS A 266 -16.51 -17.09 -18.58
N ALA A 267 -16.91 -17.21 -17.32
CA ALA A 267 -16.43 -18.26 -16.41
C ALA A 267 -14.89 -18.36 -16.39
N ALA A 268 -14.21 -17.20 -16.39
CA ALA A 268 -12.75 -17.12 -16.44
C ALA A 268 -12.13 -17.89 -15.28
N PRO A 269 -11.10 -18.70 -15.53
CA PRO A 269 -10.49 -19.52 -14.50
C PRO A 269 -9.59 -18.69 -13.58
N PHE A 270 -9.59 -19.03 -12.30
CA PHE A 270 -8.59 -18.53 -11.35
C PHE A 270 -7.39 -19.47 -11.35
N SER A 271 -6.21 -18.94 -11.61
CA SER A 271 -4.98 -19.71 -11.59
C SER A 271 -4.39 -19.75 -10.17
N ILE A 272 -4.37 -20.93 -9.53
CA ILE A 272 -3.71 -21.09 -8.22
C ILE A 272 -2.19 -21.00 -8.40
N VAL A 273 -1.68 -21.81 -9.32
CA VAL A 273 -0.30 -21.76 -9.83
C VAL A 273 -0.35 -22.15 -11.31
N SER A 274 0.71 -21.86 -12.05
CA SER A 274 0.78 -22.21 -13.47
C SER A 274 0.38 -23.67 -13.73
N GLY A 275 -0.66 -23.86 -14.56
CA GLY A 275 -1.20 -25.17 -14.91
C GLY A 275 -2.22 -25.76 -13.94
N VAL A 276 -2.57 -25.07 -12.84
CA VAL A 276 -3.63 -25.49 -11.91
C VAL A 276 -4.67 -24.38 -11.82
N GLU A 277 -5.78 -24.54 -12.51
CA GLU A 277 -6.83 -23.55 -12.67
C GLU A 277 -8.17 -24.05 -12.12
N VAL A 278 -8.94 -23.12 -11.53
CA VAL A 278 -10.30 -23.39 -11.06
C VAL A 278 -11.28 -22.58 -11.92
N PRO A 279 -12.08 -23.25 -12.77
CA PRO A 279 -13.00 -22.58 -13.68
C PRO A 279 -14.00 -21.69 -12.96
N GLY A 280 -14.32 -20.52 -13.53
CA GLY A 280 -15.35 -19.59 -13.07
C GLY A 280 -14.99 -18.77 -11.82
N VAL A 281 -13.95 -19.15 -11.08
CA VAL A 281 -13.62 -18.47 -9.81
C VAL A 281 -13.12 -17.06 -10.07
N LEU A 282 -12.35 -16.81 -11.13
CA LEU A 282 -11.90 -15.46 -11.46
C LEU A 282 -13.06 -14.54 -11.83
N SER A 283 -14.03 -15.03 -12.60
CA SER A 283 -15.25 -14.25 -12.91
C SER A 283 -16.01 -13.88 -11.64
N ILE A 284 -16.18 -14.82 -10.69
CA ILE A 284 -16.84 -14.53 -9.40
C ILE A 284 -16.05 -13.46 -8.62
N LEU A 285 -14.74 -13.58 -8.51
CA LEU A 285 -13.89 -12.63 -7.78
C LEU A 285 -13.82 -11.24 -8.43
N ALA A 286 -13.93 -11.19 -9.76
CA ALA A 286 -13.80 -9.94 -10.52
C ALA A 286 -15.13 -9.20 -10.67
N THR A 287 -16.26 -9.92 -10.75
CA THR A 287 -17.55 -9.36 -11.15
C THR A 287 -18.71 -9.73 -10.22
N HIS A 288 -18.48 -10.61 -9.24
CA HIS A 288 -19.52 -11.26 -8.40
C HIS A 288 -20.56 -12.06 -9.23
N ASP A 289 -20.18 -12.43 -10.46
CA ASP A 289 -21.01 -13.24 -11.36
C ASP A 289 -20.14 -14.33 -12.00
N ILE A 290 -20.60 -15.58 -11.98
CA ILE A 290 -19.87 -16.71 -12.57
C ILE A 290 -19.77 -16.59 -14.10
N ASP A 291 -20.76 -15.97 -14.73
CA ASP A 291 -20.82 -15.72 -16.17
C ASP A 291 -20.26 -14.34 -16.54
N GLY A 292 -19.77 -13.57 -15.56
CA GLY A 292 -19.15 -12.28 -15.77
C GLY A 292 -17.93 -12.38 -16.71
N TYR A 293 -17.88 -11.48 -17.68
CA TYR A 293 -16.75 -11.43 -18.62
C TYR A 293 -15.53 -10.77 -17.97
N VAL A 294 -14.39 -11.45 -18.00
CA VAL A 294 -13.10 -10.88 -17.58
C VAL A 294 -12.20 -10.79 -18.79
N PRO A 295 -11.78 -9.57 -19.22
CA PRO A 295 -10.90 -9.40 -20.38
C PRO A 295 -9.49 -9.89 -20.08
N GLY A 296 -8.87 -10.58 -21.05
CA GLY A 296 -7.47 -10.95 -21.03
C GLY A 296 -6.58 -9.88 -21.66
N ILE A 297 -5.26 -10.08 -21.59
CA ILE A 297 -4.26 -9.15 -22.16
C ILE A 297 -4.53 -8.88 -23.63
N GLN A 298 -4.80 -9.95 -24.43
CA GLN A 298 -5.04 -9.81 -25.87
C GLN A 298 -6.33 -9.05 -26.17
N ASP A 299 -7.37 -9.23 -25.35
CA ASP A 299 -8.64 -8.50 -25.54
C ASP A 299 -8.44 -7.00 -25.28
N LEU A 300 -7.66 -6.67 -24.24
CA LEU A 300 -7.37 -5.28 -23.88
C LEU A 300 -6.47 -4.56 -24.92
N LEU A 301 -5.63 -5.32 -25.63
CA LEU A 301 -4.80 -4.79 -26.72
C LEU A 301 -5.61 -4.63 -28.01
N ASN A 302 -6.42 -5.63 -28.38
CA ASN A 302 -7.09 -5.68 -29.68
C ASN A 302 -8.50 -5.05 -29.69
N GLY A 303 -9.01 -4.67 -28.50
CA GLY A 303 -10.40 -4.28 -28.32
C GLY A 303 -11.31 -5.52 -28.18
N TYR A 304 -12.42 -5.36 -27.44
CA TYR A 304 -13.36 -6.45 -27.18
C TYR A 304 -14.76 -5.90 -26.96
N THR A 305 -15.74 -6.81 -27.05
CA THR A 305 -17.12 -6.52 -26.66
C THR A 305 -17.45 -7.41 -25.47
N ASP A 306 -17.93 -6.79 -24.37
CA ASP A 306 -18.30 -7.53 -23.17
C ASP A 306 -19.65 -8.27 -23.32
N HIS A 307 -20.05 -9.00 -22.26
CA HIS A 307 -21.30 -9.75 -22.25
C HIS A 307 -22.57 -8.87 -22.28
N ASN A 308 -22.46 -7.57 -22.00
CA ASN A 308 -23.55 -6.60 -22.08
C ASN A 308 -23.65 -5.94 -23.46
N GLY A 309 -22.76 -6.28 -24.39
CA GLY A 309 -22.67 -5.69 -25.72
C GLY A 309 -21.94 -4.35 -25.75
N ILE A 310 -21.22 -3.97 -24.69
CA ILE A 310 -20.40 -2.77 -24.66
C ILE A 310 -19.07 -3.07 -25.35
N THR A 311 -18.74 -2.27 -26.39
CA THR A 311 -17.49 -2.40 -27.13
C THR A 311 -16.44 -1.46 -26.54
N TYR A 312 -15.29 -2.01 -26.25
CA TYR A 312 -14.11 -1.29 -25.74
C TYR A 312 -13.06 -1.14 -26.84
N PRO A 313 -12.53 0.07 -27.05
CA PRO A 313 -11.59 0.33 -28.14
C PRO A 313 -10.26 -0.39 -27.91
N SER A 314 -9.57 -0.70 -29.04
CA SER A 314 -8.23 -1.27 -29.00
C SER A 314 -7.21 -0.31 -28.41
N ALA A 315 -6.05 -0.85 -28.00
CA ALA A 315 -4.91 -0.03 -27.56
C ALA A 315 -4.43 0.92 -28.66
N GLU A 316 -4.41 0.48 -29.91
CA GLU A 316 -4.02 1.28 -31.06
C GLU A 316 -4.97 2.47 -31.24
N GLU A 317 -6.29 2.25 -31.20
CA GLU A 317 -7.29 3.33 -31.28
C GLU A 317 -7.15 4.34 -30.13
N LYS A 318 -6.87 3.87 -28.88
CA LYS A 318 -6.62 4.77 -27.75
C LYS A 318 -5.35 5.60 -27.95
N ILE A 319 -4.30 5.00 -28.50
CA ILE A 319 -3.02 5.67 -28.80
C ILE A 319 -3.24 6.74 -29.90
N GLU A 320 -3.99 6.44 -30.95
CA GLU A 320 -4.32 7.41 -31.99
C GLU A 320 -5.09 8.61 -31.45
N LYS A 321 -6.16 8.37 -30.67
CA LYS A 321 -6.92 9.44 -29.98
C LYS A 321 -6.03 10.25 -29.04
N GLY A 322 -5.14 9.59 -28.30
CA GLY A 322 -4.19 10.27 -27.44
C GLY A 322 -3.20 11.15 -28.20
N LYS A 323 -2.71 10.71 -29.35
CA LYS A 323 -1.85 11.53 -30.24
C LYS A 323 -2.61 12.74 -30.79
N LEU A 324 -3.90 12.59 -31.13
CA LEU A 324 -4.76 13.71 -31.51
C LEU A 324 -4.89 14.73 -30.38
N ALA A 325 -5.17 14.27 -29.15
CA ALA A 325 -5.27 15.13 -27.97
C ALA A 325 -3.95 15.89 -27.70
N LEU A 326 -2.79 15.21 -27.74
CA LEU A 326 -1.49 15.87 -27.57
C LEU A 326 -1.17 16.90 -28.63
N ASN A 327 -1.51 16.63 -29.90
CA ASN A 327 -1.29 17.58 -30.99
C ASN A 327 -2.22 18.79 -30.88
N ALA A 328 -3.50 18.56 -30.60
CA ALA A 328 -4.48 19.60 -30.32
C ALA A 328 -4.07 20.49 -29.13
N PHE A 329 -3.55 19.89 -28.07
CA PHE A 329 -3.01 20.64 -26.94
C PHE A 329 -1.82 21.54 -27.31
N LYS A 330 -0.86 21.05 -28.10
CA LYS A 330 0.27 21.84 -28.59
C LYS A 330 -0.21 22.99 -29.48
N GLU A 331 -1.15 22.73 -30.39
CA GLU A 331 -1.73 23.70 -31.29
C GLU A 331 -2.50 24.78 -30.49
N TYR A 332 -3.36 24.41 -29.57
CA TYR A 332 -4.06 25.31 -28.67
C TYR A 332 -3.07 26.26 -27.97
N ARG A 333 -2.04 25.74 -27.35
CA ARG A 333 -1.04 26.56 -26.63
C ARG A 333 -0.25 27.51 -27.52
N THR A 334 -0.06 27.17 -28.80
CA THR A 334 0.65 28.01 -29.75
C THR A 334 -0.24 29.11 -30.28
N LEU A 335 -1.53 28.83 -30.48
CA LEU A 335 -2.46 29.71 -31.14
C LEU A 335 -3.31 30.59 -30.21
N LYS A 336 -3.41 30.24 -28.91
CA LYS A 336 -4.32 30.89 -27.95
C LYS A 336 -4.16 32.42 -27.89
N ASP A 337 -2.96 32.96 -28.08
CA ASP A 337 -2.65 34.39 -28.05
C ASP A 337 -2.59 35.02 -29.43
N THR A 338 -2.56 34.24 -30.53
CA THR A 338 -2.34 34.72 -31.91
C THR A 338 -3.54 34.52 -32.83
N ASP A 339 -4.28 33.41 -32.71
CA ASP A 339 -5.47 33.08 -33.48
C ASP A 339 -6.54 32.41 -32.62
N PRO A 340 -7.38 33.20 -31.92
CA PRO A 340 -8.38 32.65 -30.99
C PRO A 340 -9.39 31.68 -31.63
N THR A 341 -9.68 31.84 -32.94
CA THR A 341 -10.63 30.97 -33.63
C THR A 341 -10.08 29.56 -33.79
N LYS A 342 -8.84 29.46 -34.34
CA LYS A 342 -8.18 28.16 -34.45
C LYS A 342 -7.83 27.55 -33.09
N ALA A 343 -7.51 28.39 -32.10
CA ALA A 343 -7.32 27.93 -30.75
C ALA A 343 -8.59 27.26 -30.16
N ALA A 344 -9.77 27.83 -30.44
CA ALA A 344 -11.04 27.22 -30.00
C ALA A 344 -11.31 25.89 -30.71
N GLU A 345 -11.00 25.76 -31.99
CA GLU A 345 -11.10 24.50 -32.74
C GLU A 345 -10.15 23.44 -32.14
N ALA A 346 -8.89 23.80 -31.90
CA ALA A 346 -7.91 22.91 -31.27
C ALA A 346 -8.33 22.50 -29.84
N ARG A 347 -8.93 23.45 -29.10
CA ARG A 347 -9.48 23.15 -27.76
C ARG A 347 -10.61 22.14 -27.83
N GLN A 348 -11.52 22.25 -28.78
CA GLN A 348 -12.60 21.27 -28.93
C GLN A 348 -12.07 19.86 -29.21
N VAL A 349 -11.10 19.74 -30.15
CA VAL A 349 -10.46 18.42 -30.42
C VAL A 349 -9.78 17.85 -29.17
N LEU A 350 -9.14 18.71 -28.38
CA LEU A 350 -8.54 18.27 -27.10
C LEU A 350 -9.60 17.75 -26.14
N ASP A 351 -10.69 18.51 -25.95
CA ASP A 351 -11.74 18.14 -24.98
C ASP A 351 -12.47 16.85 -25.38
N GLU A 352 -12.65 16.59 -26.67
CA GLU A 352 -13.23 15.36 -27.22
C GLU A 352 -12.33 14.11 -26.99
N ASN A 353 -11.01 14.29 -26.81
CA ASN A 353 -10.05 13.20 -26.73
C ASN A 353 -9.24 13.23 -25.43
N VAL A 354 -9.58 14.06 -24.44
CA VAL A 354 -8.80 14.28 -23.21
C VAL A 354 -8.67 13.02 -22.38
N ASP A 355 -9.65 12.14 -22.38
CA ASP A 355 -9.63 10.86 -21.68
C ASP A 355 -8.53 9.91 -22.16
N TYR A 356 -8.04 10.14 -23.39
CA TYR A 356 -6.95 9.38 -23.99
C TYR A 356 -5.61 10.11 -23.97
N PHE A 357 -5.53 11.27 -23.31
CA PHE A 357 -4.34 12.16 -23.37
C PHE A 357 -3.04 11.43 -23.03
N GLY A 358 -3.04 10.62 -21.98
CA GLY A 358 -1.87 9.84 -21.55
C GLY A 358 -1.41 8.81 -22.58
N TYR A 359 -2.35 8.21 -23.33
CA TYR A 359 -2.02 7.24 -24.39
C TYR A 359 -1.23 7.87 -25.55
N GLY A 360 -1.32 9.17 -25.74
CA GLY A 360 -0.54 9.87 -26.76
C GLY A 360 0.98 9.83 -26.56
N TYR A 361 1.44 9.50 -25.37
CA TYR A 361 2.86 9.26 -25.08
C TYR A 361 3.30 7.82 -25.38
N ILE A 362 2.37 6.89 -25.59
CA ILE A 362 2.66 5.48 -25.85
C ILE A 362 2.98 5.31 -27.34
N GLU A 363 4.02 4.56 -27.64
CA GLU A 363 4.46 4.34 -29.02
C GLU A 363 3.85 3.06 -29.62
N GLN A 364 3.81 2.00 -28.81
CA GLN A 364 3.32 0.68 -29.22
C GLN A 364 2.34 0.11 -28.17
N PRO A 365 1.30 -0.63 -28.59
CA PRO A 365 0.31 -1.23 -27.70
C PRO A 365 0.93 -2.09 -26.58
N GLU A 366 2.01 -2.80 -26.85
CA GLU A 366 2.70 -3.71 -25.95
C GLU A 366 3.29 -2.98 -24.72
N GLU A 367 3.57 -1.67 -24.83
CA GLU A 367 4.04 -0.86 -23.69
C GLU A 367 2.98 -0.78 -22.57
N LEU A 368 1.71 -1.03 -22.89
CA LEU A 368 0.61 -1.03 -21.91
C LEU A 368 0.59 -2.30 -21.02
N VAL A 369 1.36 -3.32 -21.40
CA VAL A 369 1.40 -4.59 -20.67
C VAL A 369 2.48 -4.49 -19.59
N PRO A 370 2.12 -4.63 -18.29
CA PRO A 370 3.11 -4.62 -17.22
C PRO A 370 3.96 -5.89 -17.23
N ASN A 371 4.95 -5.96 -16.33
CA ASN A 371 5.77 -7.17 -16.18
C ASN A 371 4.92 -8.33 -15.61
N VAL A 372 4.26 -9.08 -16.50
CA VAL A 372 3.32 -10.16 -16.16
C VAL A 372 3.96 -11.20 -15.22
N PRO A 373 5.15 -11.78 -15.46
CA PRO A 373 5.73 -12.76 -14.55
C PRO A 373 5.90 -12.23 -13.12
N LEU A 374 6.38 -10.98 -12.98
CA LEU A 374 6.59 -10.38 -11.65
C LEU A 374 5.27 -10.16 -10.91
N VAL A 375 4.26 -9.61 -11.59
CA VAL A 375 2.94 -9.33 -11.01
C VAL A 375 2.24 -10.64 -10.64
N TYR A 376 2.26 -11.63 -11.54
CA TYR A 376 1.67 -12.95 -11.36
C TYR A 376 2.21 -13.67 -10.12
N TRP A 377 3.53 -13.80 -10.00
CA TRP A 377 4.12 -14.49 -8.85
C TRP A 377 3.98 -13.71 -7.55
N SER A 378 4.06 -12.38 -7.60
CA SER A 378 3.83 -11.55 -6.42
C SER A 378 2.41 -11.70 -5.88
N PHE A 379 1.42 -11.79 -6.76
CA PHE A 379 0.04 -12.03 -6.34
C PHE A 379 -0.10 -13.39 -5.61
N ARG A 380 0.51 -14.46 -6.13
CA ARG A 380 0.48 -15.79 -5.49
C ARG A 380 1.20 -15.80 -4.14
N VAL A 381 2.34 -15.13 -4.04
CA VAL A 381 3.07 -14.98 -2.76
C VAL A 381 2.21 -14.24 -1.73
N MET A 382 1.58 -13.14 -2.12
CA MET A 382 0.69 -12.36 -1.25
C MET A 382 -0.46 -13.22 -0.72
N VAL A 383 -1.22 -13.84 -1.60
CA VAL A 383 -2.41 -14.65 -1.24
C VAL A 383 -2.01 -15.92 -0.50
N GLY A 384 -0.98 -16.62 -0.95
CA GLY A 384 -0.52 -17.87 -0.35
C GLY A 384 -0.01 -17.68 1.07
N PHE A 385 0.88 -16.70 1.28
CA PHE A 385 1.37 -16.40 2.64
C PHE A 385 0.27 -15.80 3.51
N GLY A 386 -0.59 -14.92 2.99
CA GLY A 386 -1.73 -14.38 3.73
C GLY A 386 -2.65 -15.48 4.25
N SER A 387 -3.00 -16.44 3.41
CA SER A 387 -3.83 -17.60 3.79
C SER A 387 -3.15 -18.50 4.81
N PHE A 388 -1.87 -18.80 4.60
CA PHE A 388 -1.08 -19.58 5.57
C PHE A 388 -1.04 -18.91 6.95
N LEU A 389 -0.79 -17.59 6.99
CA LEU A 389 -0.70 -16.83 8.24
C LEU A 389 -2.04 -16.75 8.97
N LEU A 390 -3.16 -16.69 8.25
CA LEU A 390 -4.49 -16.77 8.85
C LEU A 390 -4.70 -18.12 9.56
N VAL A 391 -4.40 -19.21 8.87
CA VAL A 391 -4.50 -20.57 9.46
C VAL A 391 -3.57 -20.68 10.67
N LEU A 392 -2.33 -20.18 10.57
CA LEU A 392 -1.39 -20.19 11.68
C LEU A 392 -1.95 -19.46 12.92
N MET A 393 -2.54 -18.28 12.75
CA MET A 393 -3.12 -17.53 13.87
C MET A 393 -4.27 -18.28 14.55
N PHE A 394 -5.14 -18.96 13.78
CA PHE A 394 -6.17 -19.82 14.36
C PHE A 394 -5.59 -20.99 15.14
N VAL A 395 -4.58 -21.68 14.60
CA VAL A 395 -3.93 -22.82 15.25
C VAL A 395 -3.22 -22.37 16.53
N VAL A 396 -2.51 -21.24 16.48
CA VAL A 396 -1.82 -20.66 17.65
C VAL A 396 -2.81 -20.26 18.73
N LEU A 397 -3.92 -19.59 18.37
CA LEU A 397 -4.96 -19.22 19.33
C LEU A 397 -5.65 -20.44 19.94
N TRP A 398 -5.94 -21.47 19.13
CA TRP A 398 -6.47 -22.73 19.62
C TRP A 398 -5.52 -23.42 20.59
N ALA A 399 -4.22 -23.53 20.24
CA ALA A 399 -3.20 -24.14 21.08
C ALA A 399 -3.01 -23.38 22.41
N GLU A 400 -3.07 -22.04 22.37
CA GLU A 400 -3.00 -21.19 23.56
C GLU A 400 -4.20 -21.41 24.48
N ARG A 401 -5.43 -21.37 23.93
CA ARG A 401 -6.67 -21.60 24.71
C ARG A 401 -6.76 -23.00 25.35
N LYS A 402 -6.16 -23.99 24.70
CA LYS A 402 -6.07 -25.37 25.25
C LYS A 402 -4.89 -25.56 26.20
N GLY A 403 -4.11 -24.52 26.49
CA GLY A 403 -2.92 -24.59 27.33
C GLY A 403 -1.76 -25.40 26.73
N LYS A 404 -1.81 -25.72 25.45
CA LYS A 404 -0.81 -26.55 24.75
C LYS A 404 0.32 -25.75 24.11
N MET A 405 0.13 -24.44 23.88
CA MET A 405 1.09 -23.61 23.12
C MET A 405 2.50 -23.66 23.69
N ALA A 406 2.65 -23.67 25.03
CA ALA A 406 3.96 -23.75 25.67
C ALA A 406 4.69 -25.10 25.48
N GLN A 407 3.97 -26.15 25.07
CA GLN A 407 4.49 -27.50 24.86
C GLN A 407 4.73 -27.83 23.40
N MET A 408 4.08 -27.10 22.47
CA MET A 408 4.14 -27.33 21.00
C MET A 408 5.35 -26.62 20.39
N THR A 409 6.55 -27.13 20.63
CA THR A 409 7.82 -26.53 20.19
C THR A 409 7.87 -26.31 18.66
N TRP A 410 7.32 -27.25 17.88
CA TRP A 410 7.26 -27.11 16.42
C TRP A 410 6.44 -25.88 16.00
N LEU A 411 5.29 -25.63 16.65
CA LEU A 411 4.42 -24.49 16.36
C LEU A 411 5.09 -23.17 16.75
N GLN A 412 5.87 -23.16 17.83
CA GLN A 412 6.66 -22.01 18.24
C GLN A 412 7.73 -21.64 17.19
N TRP A 413 8.39 -22.65 16.62
CA TRP A 413 9.34 -22.42 15.51
C TRP A 413 8.65 -21.92 14.25
N VAL A 414 7.54 -22.52 13.86
CA VAL A 414 6.74 -22.05 12.72
C VAL A 414 6.31 -20.59 12.92
N ALA A 415 5.80 -20.25 14.09
CA ALA A 415 5.39 -18.89 14.42
C ALA A 415 6.56 -17.88 14.37
N LEU A 416 7.74 -18.27 14.87
CA LEU A 416 8.93 -17.42 14.83
C LEU A 416 9.39 -17.16 13.40
N PHE A 417 9.47 -18.21 12.57
CA PHE A 417 9.91 -18.11 11.19
C PHE A 417 8.84 -17.52 10.24
N SER A 418 7.63 -17.30 10.72
CA SER A 418 6.57 -16.60 9.97
C SER A 418 6.73 -15.07 9.97
N ILE A 419 7.59 -14.51 10.82
CA ILE A 419 7.86 -13.07 10.82
C ILE A 419 8.30 -12.58 9.42
N PRO A 420 9.33 -13.14 8.74
CA PRO A 420 9.68 -12.68 7.41
C PRO A 420 8.57 -12.92 6.37
N LEU A 421 7.74 -13.95 6.51
CA LEU A 421 6.68 -14.27 5.54
C LEU A 421 5.60 -13.18 5.47
N VAL A 422 5.24 -12.57 6.61
CA VAL A 422 4.24 -11.49 6.62
C VAL A 422 4.77 -10.23 5.91
N TYR A 423 6.06 -9.93 6.04
CA TYR A 423 6.69 -8.84 5.30
C TYR A 423 6.76 -9.14 3.80
N MET A 424 7.11 -10.37 3.43
CA MET A 424 7.12 -10.80 2.02
C MET A 424 5.73 -10.70 1.40
N ALA A 425 4.67 -11.08 2.12
CA ALA A 425 3.30 -10.91 1.65
C ALA A 425 2.94 -9.44 1.41
N GLY A 426 3.30 -8.55 2.35
CA GLY A 426 3.06 -7.11 2.23
C GLY A 426 3.82 -6.47 1.06
N GLN A 427 5.11 -6.79 0.89
CA GLN A 427 5.92 -6.31 -0.24
C GLN A 427 5.37 -6.84 -1.58
N ALA A 428 4.99 -8.12 -1.63
CA ALA A 428 4.38 -8.71 -2.82
C ALA A 428 3.07 -8.01 -3.20
N GLY A 429 2.24 -7.64 -2.22
CA GLY A 429 1.03 -6.85 -2.45
C GLY A 429 1.30 -5.49 -3.10
N TRP A 430 2.34 -4.77 -2.64
CA TRP A 430 2.75 -3.51 -3.27
C TRP A 430 3.32 -3.71 -4.68
N ILE A 431 4.06 -4.77 -4.94
CA ILE A 431 4.51 -5.12 -6.30
C ILE A 431 3.30 -5.31 -7.22
N VAL A 432 2.27 -6.05 -6.80
CA VAL A 432 1.02 -6.20 -7.58
C VAL A 432 0.36 -4.84 -7.82
N ALA A 433 0.25 -4.00 -6.80
CA ALA A 433 -0.43 -2.71 -6.90
C ALA A 433 0.30 -1.74 -7.84
N GLU A 434 1.63 -1.65 -7.74
CA GLU A 434 2.42 -0.59 -8.37
C GLU A 434 3.11 -1.02 -9.67
N VAL A 435 3.63 -2.23 -9.75
CA VAL A 435 4.16 -2.79 -11.00
C VAL A 435 3.01 -3.18 -11.93
N GLY A 436 1.90 -3.70 -11.39
CA GLY A 436 0.71 -4.06 -12.16
C GLY A 436 0.01 -2.87 -12.83
N ARG A 437 0.23 -1.63 -12.39
CA ARG A 437 -0.32 -0.45 -13.05
C ARG A 437 0.63 0.18 -14.08
N GLN A 438 1.84 -0.33 -14.27
CA GLN A 438 2.73 0.21 -15.30
C GLN A 438 2.15 -0.01 -16.70
N PRO A 439 2.37 0.96 -17.64
CA PRO A 439 3.32 2.08 -17.57
C PRO A 439 2.80 3.34 -16.86
N TRP A 440 1.67 3.29 -16.20
CA TRP A 440 1.01 4.45 -15.65
C TRP A 440 1.54 4.88 -14.28
N VAL A 441 1.76 6.19 -14.10
CA VAL A 441 1.79 6.85 -12.80
C VAL A 441 0.36 7.23 -12.41
N ILE A 442 -0.42 7.80 -13.34
CA ILE A 442 -1.85 8.04 -13.19
C ILE A 442 -2.54 7.30 -14.35
N GLU A 443 -3.43 6.39 -14.01
CA GLU A 443 -4.10 5.50 -14.97
C GLU A 443 -4.71 6.26 -16.13
N GLY A 444 -4.29 5.93 -17.34
CA GLY A 444 -4.75 6.54 -18.59
C GLY A 444 -4.31 7.99 -18.85
N LEU A 445 -3.79 8.71 -17.85
CA LEU A 445 -3.52 10.14 -17.92
C LEU A 445 -2.03 10.48 -18.01
N LEU A 446 -1.21 9.85 -17.18
CA LEU A 446 0.21 10.18 -17.09
C LEU A 446 1.08 8.91 -17.03
N PRO A 447 1.79 8.59 -18.11
CA PRO A 447 2.72 7.49 -18.10
C PRO A 447 4.01 7.86 -17.35
N THR A 448 4.71 6.86 -16.83
CA THR A 448 5.92 7.02 -16.04
C THR A 448 7.00 7.84 -16.75
N LYS A 449 7.15 7.66 -18.05
CA LYS A 449 8.14 8.41 -18.86
C LYS A 449 7.88 9.92 -18.95
N ALA A 450 6.65 10.36 -18.78
CA ALA A 450 6.28 11.79 -18.76
C ALA A 450 6.32 12.39 -17.34
N ALA A 451 6.32 11.55 -16.30
CA ALA A 451 6.20 11.96 -14.91
C ALA A 451 7.55 12.31 -14.24
N VAL A 452 8.66 11.79 -14.75
CA VAL A 452 10.01 11.98 -14.17
C VAL A 452 10.53 13.40 -14.33
N SER A 453 11.33 13.85 -13.36
CA SER A 453 12.01 15.15 -13.39
C SER A 453 13.10 15.21 -14.46
N SER A 454 13.41 16.43 -14.93
CA SER A 454 14.53 16.69 -15.82
C SER A 454 15.86 16.77 -15.03
N VAL A 455 16.29 15.63 -14.50
CA VAL A 455 17.55 15.49 -13.75
C VAL A 455 18.51 14.55 -14.47
N SER A 456 19.82 14.60 -14.14
CA SER A 456 20.77 13.69 -14.76
C SER A 456 20.68 12.27 -14.20
N VAL A 457 20.86 11.26 -15.06
CA VAL A 457 20.93 9.84 -14.64
C VAL A 457 21.99 9.62 -13.56
N GLY A 458 23.13 10.33 -13.65
CA GLY A 458 24.20 10.27 -12.67
C GLY A 458 23.75 10.72 -11.28
N ALA A 459 22.95 11.78 -11.18
CA ALA A 459 22.43 12.28 -9.91
C ALA A 459 21.48 11.25 -9.27
N VAL A 460 20.57 10.68 -10.05
CA VAL A 460 19.62 9.65 -9.55
C VAL A 460 20.36 8.38 -9.11
N LYS A 461 21.35 7.91 -9.86
CA LYS A 461 22.20 6.78 -9.43
C LYS A 461 22.91 7.05 -8.13
N THR A 462 23.48 8.25 -7.96
CA THR A 462 24.19 8.63 -6.73
C THR A 462 23.26 8.60 -5.52
N THR A 463 22.06 9.22 -5.65
CA THR A 463 21.06 9.22 -4.56
C THR A 463 20.50 7.83 -4.30
N PHE A 464 20.30 7.00 -5.32
CA PHE A 464 19.89 5.61 -5.16
C PHE A 464 20.85 4.81 -4.28
N PHE A 465 22.16 4.82 -4.60
CA PHE A 465 23.14 4.09 -3.80
C PHE A 465 23.33 4.69 -2.40
N LEU A 466 23.21 6.00 -2.26
CA LEU A 466 23.21 6.67 -0.96
C LEU A 466 22.02 6.18 -0.11
N PHE A 467 20.82 6.09 -0.67
CA PHE A 467 19.63 5.60 0.05
C PHE A 467 19.74 4.13 0.38
N VAL A 468 20.27 3.29 -0.52
CA VAL A 468 20.57 1.88 -0.19
C VAL A 468 21.44 1.80 1.06
N ALA A 469 22.52 2.59 1.12
CA ALA A 469 23.44 2.58 2.26
C ALA A 469 22.76 3.08 3.54
N ILE A 470 22.06 4.21 3.49
CA ILE A 470 21.42 4.84 4.66
C ILE A 470 20.30 3.95 5.20
N PHE A 471 19.40 3.46 4.34
CA PHE A 471 18.25 2.64 4.78
C PHE A 471 18.70 1.28 5.30
N THR A 472 19.70 0.67 4.67
CA THR A 472 20.28 -0.59 5.18
C THR A 472 20.92 -0.37 6.55
N LEU A 473 21.62 0.76 6.75
CA LEU A 473 22.19 1.12 8.05
C LEU A 473 21.08 1.34 9.10
N PHE A 474 20.02 2.07 8.77
CA PHE A 474 18.89 2.27 9.68
C PHE A 474 18.24 0.96 10.08
N LEU A 475 17.96 0.09 9.10
CA LEU A 475 17.38 -1.23 9.36
C LEU A 475 18.31 -2.10 10.24
N ALA A 476 19.62 -2.10 9.98
CA ALA A 476 20.59 -2.85 10.77
C ALA A 476 20.67 -2.34 12.22
N ILE A 477 20.67 -1.01 12.41
CA ILE A 477 20.65 -0.38 13.74
C ILE A 477 19.34 -0.73 14.47
N GLU A 478 18.20 -0.60 13.81
CA GLU A 478 16.90 -0.93 14.40
C GLU A 478 16.83 -2.38 14.82
N ILE A 479 17.17 -3.33 13.94
CA ILE A 479 17.20 -4.77 14.26
C ILE A 479 18.10 -5.01 15.48
N ARG A 480 19.27 -4.40 15.54
CA ARG A 480 20.20 -4.54 16.68
C ARG A 480 19.60 -4.03 17.98
N ILE A 481 18.94 -2.86 17.94
CA ILE A 481 18.31 -2.26 19.13
C ILE A 481 17.11 -3.10 19.56
N MET A 482 16.26 -3.53 18.60
CA MET A 482 15.11 -4.41 18.88
C MET A 482 15.55 -5.74 19.48
N LEU A 483 16.53 -6.40 18.89
CA LEU A 483 17.07 -7.67 19.44
C LEU A 483 17.63 -7.51 20.85
N LYS A 484 18.29 -6.37 21.14
CA LYS A 484 18.76 -6.05 22.50
C LYS A 484 17.57 -5.89 23.45
N ALA A 485 16.54 -5.15 23.06
CA ALA A 485 15.34 -4.95 23.87
C ALA A 485 14.58 -6.28 24.11
N ILE A 486 14.45 -7.12 23.07
CA ILE A 486 13.82 -8.44 23.17
C ILE A 486 14.63 -9.36 24.10
N LYS A 487 15.95 -9.39 24.00
CA LYS A 487 16.81 -10.19 24.90
C LYS A 487 16.73 -9.74 26.37
N GLN A 488 16.58 -8.43 26.63
CA GLN A 488 16.37 -7.89 27.97
C GLN A 488 15.03 -8.33 28.56
N GLY A 489 13.98 -8.40 27.74
CA GLY A 489 12.65 -8.78 28.16
C GLY A 489 11.86 -7.65 28.82
N PRO A 490 10.60 -7.92 29.19
CA PRO A 490 9.77 -6.95 29.91
C PRO A 490 10.37 -6.68 31.29
N GLN A 491 10.69 -5.41 31.58
CA GLN A 491 11.32 -4.97 32.81
C GLN A 491 10.34 -5.03 34.00
N ILE A 492 10.80 -5.48 35.15
CA ILE A 492 10.10 -5.30 36.42
C ILE A 492 10.49 -3.89 36.90
N GLU A 493 9.52 -3.01 37.13
CA GLU A 493 9.82 -1.74 37.79
C GLU A 493 10.32 -2.08 39.23
N SER A 494 11.58 -1.79 39.50
CA SER A 494 12.06 -1.73 40.88
C SER A 494 11.25 -0.66 41.60
N LYS A 495 10.57 -1.04 42.68
CA LYS A 495 9.84 -0.13 43.55
C LYS A 495 10.72 1.00 44.05
#